data_4834f232cd63bf11a64d733e691a1ed5
#
_entry.id   4834f232cd63bf11a64d733e691a1ed5
#
_cell.length_a   1.000
_cell.length_b   1.000
_cell.length_c   1.000
_cell.angle_alpha   90.00
_cell.angle_beta   90.00
_cell.angle_gamma   90.00
#
_symmetry.space_group_name_H-M   'P 1'
#
loop_
_entity.id
_entity.type
_entity.pdbx_description
1 polymer ?
#
loop_
_entity_poly.entity_id
_entity_poly.type
_entity_poly.pdbx_seq_one_letter_code
_entity_poly.pdbx_strand_id
1 'polypeptide(L)'
;MDKADQLIIRVLRDDARISNTDLAKKLDLSEATVRRRIAGLVESGAIRRFTVEVDDPEQTSAIMWVSVSPSIPTGQVSGKIKDVQGVETVYETAGQFDVAVIIKGANIVEVNKSVEGIRRLPGVISTNTMMILRTIHT
;
A
#
# COMPACT_ATOMS: atom_id res chain seq x y z
N MET A 1 -0.94 -4.13 20.92
CA MET A 1 0.06 -4.98 20.24
C MET A 1 1.27 -5.11 21.15
N ASP A 2 1.51 -6.31 21.64
CA ASP A 2 2.60 -6.60 22.57
C ASP A 2 3.86 -7.10 21.83
N LYS A 3 4.91 -7.46 22.58
CA LYS A 3 6.18 -7.93 22.02
C LYS A 3 6.02 -9.23 21.22
N ALA A 4 5.13 -10.13 21.64
CA ALA A 4 4.88 -11.37 20.93
C ALA A 4 4.19 -11.10 19.57
N ASP A 5 3.24 -10.16 19.52
CA ASP A 5 2.58 -9.74 18.29
C ASP A 5 3.57 -9.12 17.31
N GLN A 6 4.49 -8.29 17.79
CA GLN A 6 5.54 -7.71 16.95
C GLN A 6 6.48 -8.75 16.36
N LEU A 7 6.83 -9.79 17.13
CA LEU A 7 7.65 -10.89 16.64
C LEU A 7 6.91 -11.72 15.59
N ILE A 8 5.63 -12.01 15.80
CA ILE A 8 4.78 -12.70 14.82
C ILE A 8 4.74 -11.91 13.51
N ILE A 9 4.46 -10.62 13.56
CA ILE A 9 4.42 -9.75 12.37
C ILE A 9 5.78 -9.74 11.65
N ARG A 10 6.89 -9.68 12.39
CA ARG A 10 8.23 -9.70 11.80
C ARG A 10 8.47 -10.97 10.98
N VAL A 11 8.16 -12.13 11.54
CA VAL A 11 8.31 -13.40 10.81
C VAL A 11 7.38 -13.48 9.61
N LEU A 12 6.11 -13.07 9.77
CA LEU A 12 5.14 -13.08 8.67
C LEU A 12 5.48 -12.10 7.53
N ARG A 13 6.23 -11.03 7.81
CA ARG A 13 6.74 -10.12 6.76
C ARG A 13 7.79 -10.79 5.89
N ASP A 14 8.62 -11.67 6.46
CA ASP A 14 9.64 -12.39 5.71
C ASP A 14 9.05 -13.61 4.99
N ASP A 15 8.15 -14.33 5.66
CA ASP A 15 7.48 -15.52 5.13
C ASP A 15 6.05 -15.62 5.66
N ALA A 16 5.09 -15.12 4.89
CA ALA A 16 3.67 -15.19 5.25
C ALA A 16 3.07 -16.62 5.06
N ARG A 17 3.81 -17.55 4.46
CA ARG A 17 3.37 -18.93 4.25
C ARG A 17 3.81 -19.89 5.36
N ILE A 18 4.59 -19.41 6.32
CA ILE A 18 4.99 -20.23 7.47
C ILE A 18 3.76 -20.82 8.18
N SER A 19 3.80 -22.09 8.54
CA SER A 19 2.72 -22.73 9.29
C SER A 19 2.65 -22.16 10.71
N ASN A 20 1.46 -22.20 11.32
CA ASN A 20 1.30 -21.81 12.72
C ASN A 20 2.17 -22.69 13.65
N THR A 21 2.37 -23.96 13.31
CA THR A 21 3.23 -24.88 14.06
C THR A 21 4.70 -24.45 14.00
N ASP A 22 5.21 -24.12 12.82
CA ASP A 22 6.59 -23.68 12.65
C ASP A 22 6.84 -22.31 13.26
N LEU A 23 5.88 -21.41 13.13
CA LEU A 23 5.94 -20.09 13.76
C LEU A 23 5.94 -20.20 15.30
N ALA A 24 5.13 -21.08 15.85
CA ALA A 24 5.11 -21.39 17.28
C ALA A 24 6.46 -21.87 17.80
N LYS A 25 7.08 -22.83 17.08
CA LYS A 25 8.43 -23.32 17.40
C LYS A 25 9.47 -22.20 17.34
N LYS A 26 9.42 -21.38 16.32
CA LYS A 26 10.38 -20.27 16.11
C LYS A 26 10.30 -19.23 17.21
N LEU A 27 9.12 -19.00 17.79
CA LEU A 27 8.87 -17.97 18.80
C LEU A 27 8.74 -18.52 20.23
N ASP A 28 8.91 -19.83 20.42
CA ASP A 28 8.71 -20.51 21.70
C ASP A 28 7.31 -20.25 22.30
N LEU A 29 6.29 -20.40 21.45
CA LEU A 29 4.89 -20.27 21.80
C LEU A 29 4.13 -21.56 21.47
N SER A 30 2.92 -21.73 22.02
CA SER A 30 2.03 -22.79 21.58
C SER A 30 1.38 -22.44 20.23
N GLU A 31 1.05 -23.45 19.44
CA GLU A 31 0.36 -23.27 18.15
C GLU A 31 -1.00 -22.60 18.34
N ALA A 32 -1.74 -22.95 19.39
CA ALA A 32 -3.02 -22.33 19.72
C ALA A 32 -2.85 -20.83 20.05
N THR A 33 -1.79 -20.46 20.76
CA THR A 33 -1.47 -19.06 21.04
C THR A 33 -1.17 -18.27 19.77
N VAL A 34 -0.36 -18.82 18.86
CA VAL A 34 -0.03 -18.19 17.58
C VAL A 34 -1.29 -17.98 16.76
N ARG A 35 -2.13 -19.01 16.60
CA ARG A 35 -3.38 -18.93 15.86
C ARG A 35 -4.29 -17.82 16.39
N ARG A 36 -4.49 -17.79 17.70
CA ARG A 36 -5.33 -16.78 18.35
C ARG A 36 -4.77 -15.37 18.16
N ARG A 37 -3.46 -15.18 18.27
CA ARG A 37 -2.82 -13.87 18.10
C ARG A 37 -2.91 -13.38 16.67
N ILE A 38 -2.67 -14.23 15.68
CA ILE A 38 -2.84 -13.86 14.27
C ILE A 38 -4.29 -13.45 13.99
N ALA A 39 -5.27 -14.22 14.48
CA ALA A 39 -6.68 -13.88 14.34
C ALA A 39 -6.99 -12.50 14.95
N GLY A 40 -6.47 -12.21 16.14
CA GLY A 40 -6.63 -10.91 16.80
C GLY A 40 -5.96 -9.77 16.03
N LEU A 41 -4.80 -10.00 15.43
CA LEU A 41 -4.09 -9.01 14.60
C LEU A 41 -4.86 -8.70 13.30
N VAL A 42 -5.51 -9.69 12.72
CA VAL A 42 -6.38 -9.50 11.54
C VAL A 42 -7.66 -8.75 11.94
N GLU A 43 -8.31 -9.17 13.02
CA GLU A 43 -9.54 -8.54 13.50
C GLU A 43 -9.34 -7.06 13.88
N SER A 44 -8.22 -6.74 14.53
CA SER A 44 -7.87 -5.36 14.89
C SER A 44 -7.41 -4.49 13.70
N GLY A 45 -7.19 -5.09 12.53
CA GLY A 45 -6.66 -4.41 11.36
C GLY A 45 -5.15 -4.15 11.39
N ALA A 46 -4.41 -4.65 12.40
CA ALA A 46 -2.96 -4.59 12.43
C ALA A 46 -2.34 -5.38 11.26
N ILE A 47 -2.92 -6.53 10.92
CA ILE A 47 -2.69 -7.23 9.66
C ILE A 47 -3.87 -6.92 8.75
N ARG A 48 -3.67 -6.10 7.75
CA ARG A 48 -4.74 -5.71 6.81
C ARG A 48 -5.04 -6.78 5.78
N ARG A 49 -4.02 -7.51 5.35
CA ARG A 49 -4.14 -8.58 4.34
C ARG A 49 -2.87 -9.43 4.29
N PHE A 50 -3.02 -10.64 3.81
CA PHE A 50 -1.91 -11.47 3.33
C PHE A 50 -1.81 -11.29 1.82
N THR A 51 -0.62 -11.07 1.31
CA THR A 51 -0.39 -10.80 -0.11
C THR A 51 0.96 -11.34 -0.55
N VAL A 52 1.24 -11.24 -1.84
CA VAL A 52 2.54 -11.54 -2.44
C VAL A 52 3.08 -10.30 -3.14
N GLU A 53 4.39 -10.17 -3.15
CA GLU A 53 5.10 -9.25 -4.05
C GLU A 53 5.46 -10.03 -5.30
N VAL A 54 5.20 -9.45 -6.46
CA VAL A 54 5.43 -10.09 -7.75
C VAL A 54 6.30 -9.16 -8.60
N ASP A 55 7.38 -9.70 -9.13
CA ASP A 55 8.13 -9.05 -10.20
C ASP A 55 7.42 -9.30 -11.53
N ASP A 56 6.79 -8.26 -12.04
CA ASP A 56 6.18 -8.25 -13.36
C ASP A 56 6.94 -7.27 -14.25
N PRO A 57 7.80 -7.77 -15.15
CA PRO A 57 8.62 -6.92 -16.00
C PRO A 57 7.79 -6.15 -17.03
N GLU A 58 6.58 -6.57 -17.31
CA GLU A 58 5.67 -5.89 -18.24
C GLU A 58 4.84 -4.80 -17.57
N GLN A 59 4.77 -4.81 -16.22
CA GLN A 59 4.01 -3.81 -15.49
C GLN A 59 4.68 -2.44 -15.56
N THR A 60 3.88 -1.44 -15.93
CA THR A 60 4.29 -0.03 -15.91
C THR A 60 3.81 0.63 -14.62
N SER A 61 4.68 1.37 -13.97
CA SER A 61 4.38 2.05 -12.70
C SER A 61 4.78 3.52 -12.74
N ALA A 62 4.08 4.33 -11.96
CA ALA A 62 4.38 5.75 -11.81
C ALA A 62 4.17 6.20 -10.36
N ILE A 63 4.89 7.26 -9.98
CA ILE A 63 4.62 8.02 -8.78
C ILE A 63 4.04 9.36 -9.22
N MET A 64 2.88 9.72 -8.68
CA MET A 64 2.22 10.98 -8.99
C MET A 64 2.10 11.83 -7.72
N TRP A 65 2.63 13.03 -7.78
CA TRP A 65 2.49 14.03 -6.74
C TRP A 65 1.32 14.94 -7.06
N VAL A 66 0.48 15.22 -6.07
CA VAL A 66 -0.75 15.99 -6.23
C VAL A 66 -0.79 17.16 -5.25
N SER A 67 -1.08 18.35 -5.76
CA SER A 67 -1.41 19.52 -4.95
C SER A 67 -2.93 19.65 -4.88
N VAL A 68 -3.45 19.84 -3.68
CA VAL A 68 -4.88 19.93 -3.38
C VAL A 68 -5.26 21.37 -3.06
N SER A 69 -6.43 21.81 -3.52
CA SER A 69 -6.97 23.14 -3.19
C SER A 69 -7.11 23.31 -1.68
N PRO A 70 -6.68 24.46 -1.11
CA PRO A 70 -6.87 24.75 0.31
C PRO A 70 -8.34 24.82 0.74
N SER A 71 -9.27 25.01 -0.21
CA SER A 71 -10.71 25.09 0.04
C SER A 71 -11.39 23.74 0.23
N ILE A 72 -10.70 22.64 -0.07
CA ILE A 72 -11.22 21.27 0.06
C ILE A 72 -10.32 20.46 1.00
N PRO A 73 -10.88 19.74 1.98
CA PRO A 73 -10.08 18.86 2.83
C PRO A 73 -9.29 17.83 2.01
N THR A 74 -7.99 17.69 2.28
CA THR A 74 -7.12 16.74 1.57
C THR A 74 -7.67 15.32 1.62
N GLY A 75 -8.19 14.88 2.77
CA GLY A 75 -8.79 13.56 2.93
C GLY A 75 -9.99 13.29 2.02
N GLN A 76 -10.73 14.33 1.63
CA GLN A 76 -11.82 14.19 0.67
C GLN A 76 -11.29 13.92 -0.74
N VAL A 77 -10.21 14.55 -1.12
CA VAL A 77 -9.56 14.35 -2.43
C VAL A 77 -8.84 13.00 -2.47
N SER A 78 -8.05 12.67 -1.46
CA SER A 78 -7.36 11.37 -1.36
C SER A 78 -8.34 10.20 -1.33
N GLY A 79 -9.49 10.37 -0.68
CA GLY A 79 -10.57 9.40 -0.67
C GLY A 79 -11.17 9.10 -2.06
N LYS A 80 -11.18 10.09 -2.96
CA LYS A 80 -11.60 9.92 -4.36
C LYS A 80 -10.48 9.35 -5.23
N ILE A 81 -9.24 9.75 -4.98
CA ILE A 81 -8.06 9.25 -5.71
C ILE A 81 -7.94 7.73 -5.58
N LYS A 82 -8.14 7.19 -4.37
CA LYS A 82 -8.04 5.74 -4.13
C LYS A 82 -8.97 4.89 -4.98
N ASP A 83 -10.07 5.45 -5.46
CA ASP A 83 -11.08 4.75 -6.26
C ASP A 83 -10.80 4.85 -7.77
N VAL A 84 -9.80 5.61 -8.19
CA VAL A 84 -9.38 5.67 -9.58
C VAL A 84 -8.70 4.36 -9.97
N GLN A 85 -9.13 3.79 -11.10
CA GLN A 85 -8.54 2.55 -11.60
C GLN A 85 -7.04 2.69 -11.83
N GLY A 86 -6.26 1.70 -11.42
CA GLY A 86 -4.81 1.69 -11.51
C GLY A 86 -4.09 2.30 -10.29
N VAL A 87 -4.80 2.97 -9.41
CA VAL A 87 -4.23 3.45 -8.15
C VAL A 87 -4.00 2.27 -7.19
N GLU A 88 -2.76 2.09 -6.77
CA GLU A 88 -2.37 1.04 -5.83
C GLU A 88 -2.32 1.55 -4.39
N THR A 89 -1.71 2.71 -4.19
CA THR A 89 -1.53 3.30 -2.86
C THR A 89 -1.63 4.81 -2.93
N VAL A 90 -2.24 5.38 -1.93
CA VAL A 90 -2.36 6.83 -1.74
C VAL A 90 -1.76 7.20 -0.39
N TYR A 91 -0.86 8.18 -0.39
CA TYR A 91 -0.27 8.77 0.82
C TYR A 91 -0.68 10.23 0.93
N GLU A 92 -1.19 10.64 2.07
CA GLU A 92 -1.24 12.06 2.43
C GLU A 92 0.12 12.46 2.99
N THR A 93 0.67 13.56 2.49
CA THR A 93 2.04 13.98 2.77
C THR A 93 2.08 15.40 3.32
N ALA A 94 3.11 15.70 4.09
CA ALA A 94 3.44 17.05 4.48
C ALA A 94 4.67 17.51 3.69
N GLY A 95 4.59 18.69 3.08
CA GLY A 95 5.68 19.26 2.27
C GLY A 95 5.16 20.02 1.05
N GLN A 96 5.91 19.95 -0.02
CA GLN A 96 5.60 20.67 -1.27
C GLN A 96 4.29 20.19 -1.91
N PHE A 97 3.97 18.91 -1.80
CA PHE A 97 2.75 18.30 -2.31
C PHE A 97 1.91 17.74 -1.17
N ASP A 98 0.61 17.61 -1.39
CA ASP A 98 -0.35 17.17 -0.39
C ASP A 98 -0.59 15.66 -0.44
N VAL A 99 -0.46 15.04 -1.62
CA VAL A 99 -0.73 13.62 -1.85
C VAL A 99 0.33 13.02 -2.76
N ALA A 100 0.77 11.82 -2.44
CA ALA A 100 1.58 10.96 -3.30
C ALA A 100 0.79 9.72 -3.67
N VAL A 101 0.81 9.36 -4.94
CA VAL A 101 0.02 8.24 -5.48
C VAL A 101 0.93 7.27 -6.21
N ILE A 102 0.83 5.99 -5.88
CA ILE A 102 1.45 4.92 -6.67
C ILE A 102 0.41 4.39 -7.64
N ILE A 103 0.75 4.43 -8.93
CA ILE A 103 -0.11 3.99 -10.02
C ILE A 103 0.57 2.82 -10.72
N LYS A 104 -0.19 1.78 -11.03
CA LYS A 104 0.25 0.63 -11.82
C LYS A 104 -0.73 0.34 -12.96
N GLY A 105 -0.19 -0.10 -14.07
CA GLY A 105 -0.96 -0.52 -15.25
C GLY A 105 -0.17 -1.50 -16.10
N ALA A 106 -0.85 -2.19 -17.01
CA ALA A 106 -0.22 -3.12 -17.93
C ALA A 106 0.69 -2.43 -18.95
N ASN A 107 0.46 -1.14 -19.20
CA ASN A 107 1.24 -0.34 -20.14
C ASN A 107 1.09 1.16 -19.82
N ILE A 108 1.84 1.98 -20.53
CA ILE A 108 1.82 3.43 -20.34
C ILE A 108 0.44 4.06 -20.63
N VAL A 109 -0.34 3.49 -21.53
CA VAL A 109 -1.68 3.99 -21.87
C VAL A 109 -2.62 3.85 -20.67
N GLU A 110 -2.57 2.71 -19.99
CA GLU A 110 -3.37 2.50 -18.77
C GLU A 110 -2.95 3.40 -17.62
N VAL A 111 -1.65 3.56 -17.41
CA VAL A 111 -1.12 4.50 -16.41
C VAL A 111 -1.58 5.92 -16.72
N ASN A 112 -1.53 6.34 -17.99
CA ASN A 112 -1.98 7.67 -18.39
C ASN A 112 -3.49 7.88 -18.16
N LYS A 113 -4.32 6.85 -18.36
CA LYS A 113 -5.75 6.92 -18.03
C LYS A 113 -5.96 7.21 -16.54
N SER A 114 -5.20 6.55 -15.69
CA SER A 114 -5.25 6.80 -14.24
C SER A 114 -4.83 8.23 -13.89
N VAL A 115 -3.75 8.71 -14.50
CA VAL A 115 -3.26 10.10 -14.34
C VAL A 115 -4.34 11.10 -14.74
N GLU A 116 -4.95 10.93 -15.90
CA GLU A 116 -6.02 11.81 -16.37
C GLU A 116 -7.27 11.73 -15.48
N GLY A 117 -7.60 10.54 -14.98
CA GLY A 117 -8.69 10.36 -14.01
C GLY A 117 -8.48 11.15 -12.73
N ILE A 118 -7.26 11.16 -12.21
CA ILE A 118 -6.90 11.93 -11.02
C ILE A 118 -6.92 13.43 -11.30
N ARG A 119 -6.37 13.87 -12.43
CA ARG A 119 -6.34 15.27 -12.82
C ARG A 119 -7.73 15.92 -12.94
N ARG A 120 -8.74 15.14 -13.28
CA ARG A 120 -10.14 15.60 -13.43
C ARG A 120 -10.89 15.68 -12.11
N LEU A 121 -10.34 15.17 -11.02
CA LEU A 121 -11.02 15.19 -9.74
C LEU A 121 -11.14 16.63 -9.20
N PRO A 122 -12.29 17.00 -8.64
CA PRO A 122 -12.44 18.28 -7.96
C PRO A 122 -11.44 18.42 -6.82
N GLY A 123 -10.78 19.57 -6.74
CA GLY A 123 -9.79 19.87 -5.70
C GLY A 123 -8.35 19.56 -6.09
N VAL A 124 -8.10 18.87 -7.19
CA VAL A 124 -6.75 18.70 -7.74
C VAL A 124 -6.36 19.97 -8.49
N ILE A 125 -5.32 20.67 -8.00
CA ILE A 125 -4.82 21.91 -8.60
C ILE A 125 -3.73 21.61 -9.63
N SER A 126 -2.72 20.84 -9.21
CA SER A 126 -1.57 20.51 -10.05
C SER A 126 -1.05 19.12 -9.72
N THR A 127 -0.38 18.53 -10.67
CA THR A 127 0.18 17.19 -10.55
C THR A 127 1.57 17.14 -11.18
N ASN A 128 2.40 16.26 -10.64
CA ASN A 128 3.71 15.93 -11.20
C ASN A 128 3.82 14.40 -11.21
N THR A 129 3.94 13.81 -12.40
CA THR A 129 4.00 12.36 -12.58
C THR A 129 5.39 11.95 -13.02
N MET A 130 5.96 10.99 -12.30
CA MET A 130 7.25 10.40 -12.62
C MET A 130 7.06 8.92 -12.94
N MET A 131 7.51 8.49 -14.11
CA MET A 131 7.50 7.07 -14.48
C MET A 131 8.63 6.34 -13.76
N ILE A 132 8.32 5.17 -13.21
CA ILE A 132 9.31 4.29 -12.60
C ILE A 132 9.96 3.49 -13.73
N LEU A 133 11.26 3.67 -13.91
CA LEU A 133 12.02 2.96 -14.94
C LEU A 133 12.44 1.57 -14.48
N ARG A 134 12.75 1.43 -13.20
CA ARG A 134 13.18 0.16 -12.60
C ARG A 134 12.96 0.19 -11.09
N THR A 135 12.49 -0.91 -10.55
CA THR A 135 12.44 -1.13 -9.10
C THR A 135 13.64 -1.99 -8.68
N ILE A 136 14.28 -1.62 -7.59
CA ILE A 136 15.38 -2.39 -6.99
C ILE A 136 14.87 -2.89 -5.65
N HIS A 137 14.76 -4.21 -5.52
CA HIS A 137 14.35 -4.85 -4.27
C HIS A 137 15.56 -5.09 -3.36
N THR A 138 15.35 -4.89 -2.07
CA THR A 138 16.38 -5.11 -1.02
C THR A 138 16.09 -6.38 -0.26
#